data_e35910ab97c60527e28d849921c29e9e
#
_entry.id   e35910ab97c60527e28d849921c29e9e
#
_cell.length_a   1.000
_cell.length_b   1.000
_cell.length_c   1.000
_cell.angle_alpha   90.00
_cell.angle_beta   90.00
_cell.angle_gamma   90.00
#
_symmetry.space_group_name_H-M   'P 1'
#
loop_
_entity.id
_entity.type
_entity.pdbx_description
1 polymer ?
#
loop_
_entity_poly.entity_id
_entity_poly.type
_entity_poly.pdbx_seq_one_letter_code
_entity_poly.pdbx_strand_id
1 'polypeptide(L)'
;MRQYLDLMEHVLADGVEKRDRTGTGTLSVFGHQARFDLTQGFPLLTTKKLHVKSIIYELLWFLAGDTNVQYLNEHGVRIWDEWADEHGDLGPVYGRQWRSWPARDGQTIDQIANLVAAIRRNPDSRRLIVTAWNPADVDKMALPPCHCLFQFYVAKGRLSCQLYQRSADIFLGVPFNIASYSLLTLMVAQVTGLKPGEFIHTFGDAHLYLNHIEQARLQLARPPLRLPIVRLNPRVQDLDAFRFEDFTLDGYEAHPHIKAEVSV
;
A
#
# COMPACT_ATOMS: atom_id res chain seq x y z
N MET A 1 2.62 -8.11 13.78
CA MET A 1 1.73 -6.94 13.53
C MET A 1 1.53 -6.04 14.77
N ARG A 2 2.40 -6.17 15.80
CA ARG A 2 2.30 -5.31 16.99
C ARG A 2 2.46 -3.83 16.64
N GLN A 3 3.38 -3.50 15.73
CA GLN A 3 3.66 -2.13 15.28
C GLN A 3 2.41 -1.38 14.77
N TYR A 4 1.50 -2.10 14.09
CA TYR A 4 0.23 -1.52 13.65
C TYR A 4 -0.74 -1.29 14.82
N LEU A 5 -0.80 -2.21 15.78
CA LEU A 5 -1.63 -2.05 16.97
C LEU A 5 -1.11 -0.92 17.86
N ASP A 6 0.22 -0.78 17.99
CA ASP A 6 0.85 0.33 18.72
C ASP A 6 0.49 1.69 18.10
N LEU A 7 0.45 1.80 16.76
CA LEU A 7 -0.05 3.00 16.08
C LEU A 7 -1.51 3.29 16.43
N MET A 8 -2.37 2.27 16.42
CA MET A 8 -3.79 2.42 16.75
C MET A 8 -3.99 2.84 18.21
N GLU A 9 -3.25 2.23 19.17
CA GLU A 9 -3.22 2.62 20.57
C GLU A 9 -2.77 4.07 20.74
N HIS A 10 -1.70 4.47 20.04
CA HIS A 10 -1.19 5.85 20.05
C HIS A 10 -2.25 6.84 19.57
N VAL A 11 -2.91 6.58 18.45
CA VAL A 11 -3.95 7.50 17.93
C VAL A 11 -5.14 7.60 18.88
N LEU A 12 -5.55 6.49 19.52
CA LEU A 12 -6.63 6.52 20.51
C LEU A 12 -6.26 7.27 21.80
N ALA A 13 -4.99 7.21 22.23
CA ALA A 13 -4.51 7.82 23.47
C ALA A 13 -4.17 9.31 23.31
N ASP A 14 -3.46 9.65 22.23
CA ASP A 14 -2.81 10.96 22.06
C ASP A 14 -3.33 11.73 20.84
N GLY A 15 -4.28 11.13 20.08
CA GLY A 15 -4.84 11.76 18.89
C GLY A 15 -5.63 13.03 19.19
N VAL A 16 -5.41 14.04 18.38
CA VAL A 16 -6.17 15.29 18.43
C VAL A 16 -7.42 15.15 17.55
N GLU A 17 -8.57 15.53 18.09
CA GLU A 17 -9.81 15.55 17.31
C GLU A 17 -9.76 16.65 16.24
N LYS A 18 -10.04 16.26 15.00
CA LYS A 18 -10.05 17.13 13.83
C LYS A 18 -11.33 16.97 13.05
N ARG A 19 -11.80 18.06 12.48
CA ARG A 19 -12.80 18.02 11.42
C ARG A 19 -12.14 17.62 10.11
N ASP A 20 -12.85 16.86 9.31
CA ASP A 20 -12.38 16.41 8.01
C ASP A 20 -13.41 16.73 6.90
N ARG A 21 -13.02 16.48 5.66
CA ARG A 21 -13.83 16.74 4.47
C ARG A 21 -15.16 15.98 4.49
N THR A 22 -15.18 14.78 5.07
CA THR A 22 -16.36 13.90 5.09
C THR A 22 -17.41 14.31 6.15
N GLY A 23 -17.03 15.19 7.08
CA GLY A 23 -17.89 15.59 8.20
C GLY A 23 -17.97 14.56 9.34
N THR A 24 -17.34 13.38 9.19
CA THR A 24 -17.33 12.34 10.23
C THR A 24 -16.47 12.73 11.42
N GLY A 25 -15.37 13.46 11.19
CA GLY A 25 -14.35 13.78 12.20
C GLY A 25 -13.37 12.64 12.42
N THR A 26 -12.19 12.98 12.91
CA THR A 26 -11.09 12.03 13.13
C THR A 26 -10.34 12.32 14.43
N LEU A 27 -9.74 11.29 15.03
CA LEU A 27 -8.61 11.41 15.92
C LEU A 27 -7.33 11.28 15.09
N SER A 28 -6.37 12.18 15.23
CA SER A 28 -5.20 12.23 14.36
C SER A 28 -3.92 12.50 15.15
N VAL A 29 -2.84 11.80 14.77
CA VAL A 29 -1.46 12.12 15.14
C VAL A 29 -0.66 12.47 13.89
N PHE A 30 0.31 13.37 14.00
CA PHE A 30 1.15 13.78 12.89
C PHE A 30 2.58 13.27 13.05
N GLY A 31 3.02 12.50 12.08
CA GLY A 31 4.35 11.90 12.08
C GLY A 31 4.46 10.63 12.93
N HIS A 32 4.47 9.49 12.28
CA HIS A 32 4.70 8.18 12.89
C HIS A 32 5.46 7.29 11.94
N GLN A 33 6.20 6.31 12.45
CA GLN A 33 6.88 5.31 11.61
C GLN A 33 6.75 3.92 12.21
N ALA A 34 6.31 2.98 11.38
CA ALA A 34 6.25 1.55 11.72
C ALA A 34 7.23 0.74 10.83
N ARG A 35 7.85 -0.30 11.40
CA ARG A 35 8.81 -1.17 10.68
C ARG A 35 8.36 -2.61 10.74
N PHE A 36 8.41 -3.30 9.60
CA PHE A 36 8.01 -4.69 9.44
C PHE A 36 9.17 -5.47 8.82
N ASP A 37 9.76 -6.38 9.58
CA ASP A 37 10.79 -7.29 9.10
C ASP A 37 10.13 -8.40 8.26
N LEU A 38 10.32 -8.35 6.95
CA LEU A 38 9.73 -9.31 6.00
C LEU A 38 10.35 -10.71 6.12
N THR A 39 11.43 -10.88 6.88
CA THR A 39 12.02 -12.21 7.15
C THR A 39 11.26 -12.97 8.24
N GLN A 40 10.46 -12.28 9.06
CA GLN A 40 9.68 -12.87 10.15
C GLN A 40 8.28 -13.36 9.68
N GLY A 41 7.92 -13.12 8.45
CA GLY A 41 6.63 -13.45 7.85
C GLY A 41 6.05 -12.26 7.10
N PHE A 42 4.97 -12.51 6.38
CA PHE A 42 4.30 -11.46 5.61
C PHE A 42 3.40 -10.62 6.55
N PRO A 43 3.55 -9.28 6.58
CA PRO A 43 2.83 -8.44 7.53
C PRO A 43 1.37 -8.22 7.11
N LEU A 44 0.61 -9.30 7.03
CA LEU A 44 -0.82 -9.31 6.83
C LEU A 44 -1.53 -9.34 8.19
N LEU A 45 -2.48 -8.44 8.36
CA LEU A 45 -3.18 -8.28 9.63
C LEU A 45 -3.94 -9.54 10.03
N THR A 46 -3.79 -9.96 11.30
CA THR A 46 -4.45 -11.16 11.85
C THR A 46 -5.52 -10.84 12.90
N THR A 47 -5.55 -9.62 13.42
CA THR A 47 -6.57 -9.18 14.40
C THR A 47 -7.92 -8.86 13.77
N LYS A 48 -7.98 -8.74 12.44
CA LYS A 48 -9.19 -8.81 11.62
C LYS A 48 -8.83 -9.36 10.24
N LYS A 49 -9.74 -10.14 9.64
CA LYS A 49 -9.54 -10.73 8.31
C LYS A 49 -9.55 -9.64 7.24
N LEU A 50 -8.55 -9.64 6.36
CA LEU A 50 -8.45 -8.77 5.19
C LEU A 50 -8.85 -9.52 3.91
N HIS A 51 -9.32 -8.78 2.90
CA HIS A 51 -9.63 -9.30 1.58
C HIS A 51 -8.39 -9.29 0.70
N VAL A 52 -7.55 -10.32 0.81
CA VAL A 52 -6.23 -10.42 0.17
C VAL A 52 -6.33 -10.33 -1.36
N LYS A 53 -7.41 -10.87 -1.94
CA LYS A 53 -7.67 -10.79 -3.38
C LYS A 53 -7.67 -9.35 -3.87
N SER A 54 -8.31 -8.43 -3.15
CA SER A 54 -8.33 -7.01 -3.51
C SER A 54 -6.94 -6.38 -3.45
N ILE A 55 -6.14 -6.73 -2.46
CA ILE A 55 -4.77 -6.21 -2.29
C ILE A 55 -3.89 -6.60 -3.50
N ILE A 56 -3.96 -7.86 -3.91
CA ILE A 56 -3.15 -8.36 -5.04
C ILE A 56 -3.60 -7.72 -6.35
N TYR A 57 -4.92 -7.71 -6.65
CA TYR A 57 -5.42 -7.13 -7.90
C TYR A 57 -5.19 -5.63 -7.98
N GLU A 58 -5.34 -4.88 -6.88
CA GLU A 58 -5.03 -3.45 -6.84
C GLU A 58 -3.56 -3.19 -7.16
N LEU A 59 -2.63 -3.95 -6.56
CA LEU A 59 -1.20 -3.79 -6.83
C LEU A 59 -0.87 -4.12 -8.30
N LEU A 60 -1.43 -5.19 -8.85
CA LEU A 60 -1.26 -5.54 -10.27
C LEU A 60 -1.83 -4.46 -11.20
N TRP A 61 -2.96 -3.88 -10.85
CA TRP A 61 -3.59 -2.79 -11.57
C TRP A 61 -2.72 -1.51 -11.56
N PHE A 62 -2.13 -1.13 -10.41
CA PHE A 62 -1.16 -0.06 -10.34
C PHE A 62 0.07 -0.33 -11.21
N LEU A 63 0.61 -1.55 -11.16
CA LEU A 63 1.78 -1.94 -11.94
C LEU A 63 1.49 -1.98 -13.45
N ALA A 64 0.27 -2.26 -13.86
CA ALA A 64 -0.16 -2.15 -15.24
C ALA A 64 -0.25 -0.70 -15.74
N GLY A 65 -0.21 0.30 -14.84
CA GLY A 65 -0.37 1.71 -15.20
C GLY A 65 -1.81 2.10 -15.51
N ASP A 66 -2.76 1.24 -15.17
CA ASP A 66 -4.17 1.43 -15.45
C ASP A 66 -4.81 2.40 -14.43
N THR A 67 -5.86 3.07 -14.84
CA THR A 67 -6.63 4.06 -14.05
C THR A 67 -8.14 3.79 -14.11
N ASN A 68 -8.56 2.80 -14.92
CA ASN A 68 -9.97 2.43 -15.05
C ASN A 68 -10.29 1.24 -14.14
N VAL A 69 -11.41 1.30 -13.43
CA VAL A 69 -11.84 0.26 -12.48
C VAL A 69 -12.35 -1.01 -13.16
N GLN A 70 -12.50 -1.04 -14.49
CA GLN A 70 -13.02 -2.18 -15.22
C GLN A 70 -12.24 -3.47 -14.90
N TYR A 71 -10.90 -3.40 -14.98
CA TYR A 71 -10.05 -4.56 -14.63
C TYR A 71 -10.32 -5.08 -13.23
N LEU A 72 -10.45 -4.19 -12.24
CA LEU A 72 -10.76 -4.57 -10.87
C LEU A 72 -12.13 -5.22 -10.76
N ASN A 73 -13.14 -4.64 -11.42
CA ASN A 73 -14.53 -5.12 -11.39
C ASN A 73 -14.69 -6.48 -12.07
N GLU A 74 -14.00 -6.74 -13.17
CA GLU A 74 -13.95 -8.06 -13.84
C GLU A 74 -13.42 -9.15 -12.90
N HIS A 75 -12.59 -8.78 -11.93
CA HIS A 75 -12.06 -9.68 -10.91
C HIS A 75 -12.84 -9.63 -9.58
N GLY A 76 -13.98 -8.91 -9.54
CA GLY A 76 -14.84 -8.81 -8.35
C GLY A 76 -14.23 -7.95 -7.24
N VAL A 77 -13.35 -7.02 -7.58
CA VAL A 77 -12.74 -6.02 -6.69
C VAL A 77 -13.40 -4.66 -6.94
N ARG A 78 -14.02 -4.09 -5.91
CA ARG A 78 -14.85 -2.88 -6.02
C ARG A 78 -14.42 -1.75 -5.10
N ILE A 79 -13.16 -1.79 -4.63
CA ILE A 79 -12.64 -0.87 -3.62
C ILE A 79 -12.40 0.55 -4.15
N TRP A 80 -12.56 0.79 -5.47
CA TRP A 80 -12.39 2.07 -6.12
C TRP A 80 -13.66 2.61 -6.80
N ASP A 81 -14.77 1.84 -6.80
CA ASP A 81 -16.01 2.20 -7.52
C ASP A 81 -16.62 3.53 -7.07
N GLU A 82 -16.48 3.88 -5.78
CA GLU A 82 -17.07 5.10 -5.20
C GLU A 82 -16.43 6.40 -5.71
N TRP A 83 -15.21 6.31 -6.28
CA TRP A 83 -14.47 7.47 -6.80
C TRP A 83 -14.42 7.52 -8.33
N ALA A 84 -14.82 6.43 -9.00
CA ALA A 84 -14.79 6.35 -10.45
C ALA A 84 -15.90 7.21 -11.08
N ASP A 85 -15.60 7.80 -12.23
CA ASP A 85 -16.61 8.49 -13.03
C ASP A 85 -17.59 7.52 -13.73
N GLU A 86 -18.50 8.03 -14.53
CA GLU A 86 -19.50 7.25 -15.28
C GLU A 86 -18.90 6.27 -16.31
N HIS A 87 -17.62 6.45 -16.67
CA HIS A 87 -16.86 5.58 -17.57
C HIS A 87 -15.91 4.64 -16.80
N GLY A 88 -15.90 4.71 -15.48
CA GLY A 88 -15.03 3.91 -14.62
C GLY A 88 -13.61 4.45 -14.50
N ASP A 89 -13.34 5.69 -14.94
CA ASP A 89 -12.00 6.30 -14.87
C ASP A 89 -11.81 7.09 -13.58
N LEU A 90 -10.58 7.05 -13.07
CA LEU A 90 -10.15 7.74 -11.84
C LEU A 90 -9.23 8.93 -12.13
N GLY A 91 -8.97 9.22 -13.40
CA GLY A 91 -7.96 10.18 -13.80
C GLY A 91 -6.53 9.65 -13.57
N PRO A 92 -5.50 10.51 -13.64
CA PRO A 92 -4.10 10.08 -13.66
C PRO A 92 -3.58 9.66 -12.28
N VAL A 93 -4.29 8.72 -11.61
CA VAL A 93 -3.93 8.20 -10.27
C VAL A 93 -2.71 7.27 -10.33
N TYR A 94 -2.20 6.85 -9.22
CA TYR A 94 -1.09 5.95 -8.90
C TYR A 94 -0.39 5.26 -10.08
N GLY A 95 -1.07 4.32 -10.74
CA GLY A 95 -0.50 3.53 -11.83
C GLY A 95 -0.04 4.39 -12.99
N ARG A 96 -0.83 5.40 -13.38
CA ARG A 96 -0.46 6.36 -14.43
C ARG A 96 0.82 7.11 -14.07
N GLN A 97 0.94 7.58 -12.83
CA GLN A 97 2.14 8.29 -12.38
C GLN A 97 3.36 7.37 -12.31
N TRP A 98 3.19 6.13 -11.87
CA TRP A 98 4.28 5.16 -11.75
C TRP A 98 4.84 4.71 -13.11
N ARG A 99 3.95 4.53 -14.11
CA ARG A 99 4.29 3.89 -15.39
C ARG A 99 4.39 4.85 -16.58
N SER A 100 3.79 6.03 -16.47
CA SER A 100 3.68 6.97 -17.59
C SER A 100 3.68 8.41 -17.11
N TRP A 101 4.65 8.77 -16.26
CA TRP A 101 4.83 10.15 -15.81
C TRP A 101 5.10 11.09 -16.98
N PRO A 102 4.34 12.20 -17.14
CA PRO A 102 4.52 13.10 -18.28
C PRO A 102 5.85 13.86 -18.19
N ALA A 103 6.67 13.78 -19.23
CA ALA A 103 7.91 14.55 -19.38
C ALA A 103 7.68 15.81 -20.22
N ARG A 104 8.60 16.78 -20.12
CA ARG A 104 8.47 18.08 -20.81
C ARG A 104 8.51 18.00 -22.33
N ASP A 105 9.15 16.98 -22.88
CA ASP A 105 9.29 16.72 -24.32
C ASP A 105 8.10 15.95 -24.94
N GLY A 106 7.05 15.74 -24.15
CA GLY A 106 5.86 14.97 -24.55
C GLY A 106 6.04 13.46 -24.46
N GLN A 107 7.21 12.97 -24.02
CA GLN A 107 7.42 11.56 -23.72
C GLN A 107 6.86 11.20 -22.33
N THR A 108 6.92 9.93 -21.97
CA THR A 108 6.56 9.45 -20.64
C THR A 108 7.74 8.76 -19.97
N ILE A 109 7.79 8.87 -18.65
CA ILE A 109 8.81 8.21 -17.82
C ILE A 109 8.15 7.05 -17.08
N ASP A 110 8.64 5.84 -17.33
CA ASP A 110 8.28 4.67 -16.54
C ASP A 110 9.19 4.59 -15.31
N GLN A 111 8.68 5.05 -14.17
CA GLN A 111 9.44 5.09 -12.93
C GLN A 111 9.73 3.68 -12.40
N ILE A 112 8.81 2.71 -12.59
CA ILE A 112 8.95 1.33 -12.12
C ILE A 112 10.02 0.59 -12.94
N ALA A 113 9.98 0.68 -14.27
CA ALA A 113 11.02 0.07 -15.11
C ALA A 113 12.40 0.66 -14.82
N ASN A 114 12.47 1.99 -14.68
CA ASN A 114 13.70 2.68 -14.31
C ASN A 114 14.23 2.27 -12.94
N LEU A 115 13.35 2.08 -11.96
CA LEU A 115 13.69 1.60 -10.62
C LEU A 115 14.32 0.21 -10.66
N VAL A 116 13.68 -0.76 -11.33
CA VAL A 116 14.18 -2.13 -11.45
C VAL A 116 15.54 -2.15 -12.15
N ALA A 117 15.68 -1.41 -13.26
CA ALA A 117 16.94 -1.26 -13.98
C ALA A 117 18.03 -0.61 -13.12
N ALA A 118 17.67 0.41 -12.32
CA ALA A 118 18.61 1.08 -11.42
C ALA A 118 19.10 0.18 -10.29
N ILE A 119 18.22 -0.62 -9.66
CA ILE A 119 18.59 -1.60 -8.62
C ILE A 119 19.59 -2.62 -9.19
N ARG A 120 19.32 -3.16 -10.39
CA ARG A 120 20.21 -4.14 -11.04
C ARG A 120 21.58 -3.55 -11.37
N ARG A 121 21.62 -2.30 -11.85
CA ARG A 121 22.85 -1.64 -12.29
C ARG A 121 23.69 -1.07 -11.14
N ASN A 122 23.03 -0.47 -10.15
CA ASN A 122 23.66 0.21 -9.02
C ASN A 122 22.79 0.11 -7.77
N PRO A 123 22.86 -1.01 -7.03
CA PRO A 123 22.04 -1.21 -5.83
C PRO A 123 22.33 -0.20 -4.70
N ASP A 124 23.51 0.42 -4.68
CA ASP A 124 23.89 1.43 -3.68
C ASP A 124 23.33 2.83 -3.98
N SER A 125 22.56 2.97 -5.05
CA SER A 125 21.94 4.24 -5.43
C SER A 125 20.99 4.76 -4.34
N ARG A 126 21.08 6.06 -4.06
CA ARG A 126 20.15 6.78 -3.18
C ARG A 126 18.95 7.37 -3.93
N ARG A 127 18.81 7.04 -5.22
CA ARG A 127 17.78 7.56 -6.14
C ARG A 127 16.77 6.49 -6.54
N LEU A 128 16.62 5.45 -5.73
CA LEU A 128 15.66 4.36 -5.96
C LEU A 128 14.27 4.79 -5.46
N ILE A 129 13.68 5.80 -6.09
CA ILE A 129 12.46 6.47 -5.67
C ILE A 129 11.41 6.38 -6.79
N VAL A 130 10.15 6.16 -6.39
CA VAL A 130 8.96 6.29 -7.22
C VAL A 130 7.99 7.23 -6.52
N THR A 131 7.41 8.18 -7.25
CA THR A 131 6.43 9.12 -6.72
C THR A 131 5.12 9.06 -7.51
N ALA A 132 4.01 9.13 -6.78
CA ALA A 132 2.67 9.32 -7.35
C ALA A 132 2.18 10.77 -7.21
N TRP A 133 2.84 11.56 -6.35
CA TRP A 133 2.46 12.96 -6.11
C TRP A 133 2.99 13.85 -7.23
N ASN A 134 2.09 14.20 -8.16
CA ASN A 134 2.37 15.11 -9.27
C ASN A 134 1.54 16.38 -9.11
N PRO A 135 2.15 17.52 -8.69
CA PRO A 135 1.41 18.78 -8.49
C PRO A 135 0.68 19.29 -9.75
N ALA A 136 1.12 18.90 -10.94
CA ALA A 136 0.48 19.29 -12.21
C ALA A 136 -0.77 18.47 -12.54
N ASP A 137 -0.95 17.32 -11.90
CA ASP A 137 -2.04 16.40 -12.20
C ASP A 137 -2.97 16.12 -11.00
N VAL A 138 -2.57 16.53 -9.78
CA VAL A 138 -3.30 16.19 -8.55
C VAL A 138 -4.77 16.61 -8.58
N ASP A 139 -5.07 17.74 -9.18
CA ASP A 139 -6.44 18.27 -9.31
C ASP A 139 -7.29 17.54 -10.38
N LYS A 140 -6.65 16.69 -11.21
CA LYS A 140 -7.32 15.86 -12.23
C LYS A 140 -7.60 14.45 -11.73
N MET A 141 -7.17 14.12 -10.52
CA MET A 141 -7.33 12.79 -9.93
C MET A 141 -8.63 12.74 -9.12
N ALA A 142 -9.40 11.68 -9.29
CA ALA A 142 -10.61 11.45 -8.49
C ALA A 142 -10.28 11.41 -6.98
N LEU A 143 -9.10 10.90 -6.64
CA LEU A 143 -8.55 10.91 -5.28
C LEU A 143 -7.05 11.21 -5.32
N PRO A 144 -6.59 12.37 -4.79
CA PRO A 144 -5.17 12.67 -4.67
C PRO A 144 -4.41 11.60 -3.88
N PRO A 145 -3.20 11.18 -4.33
CA PRO A 145 -2.50 10.05 -3.75
C PRO A 145 -2.25 10.20 -2.25
N CYS A 146 -2.76 9.27 -1.46
CA CYS A 146 -2.48 9.19 -0.02
C CYS A 146 -1.06 8.68 0.23
N HIS A 147 -0.66 7.59 -0.43
CA HIS A 147 0.70 7.08 -0.44
C HIS A 147 1.48 7.75 -1.58
N CYS A 148 2.23 8.81 -1.20
CA CYS A 148 2.80 9.78 -2.14
C CYS A 148 4.04 9.31 -2.87
N LEU A 149 4.96 8.69 -2.14
CA LEU A 149 6.23 8.21 -2.67
C LEU A 149 6.75 7.03 -1.86
N PHE A 150 7.55 6.21 -2.52
CA PHE A 150 8.31 5.17 -1.85
C PHE A 150 9.75 5.11 -2.37
N GLN A 151 10.64 4.66 -1.50
CA GLN A 151 12.07 4.54 -1.77
C GLN A 151 12.54 3.14 -1.41
N PHE A 152 13.35 2.55 -2.29
CA PHE A 152 14.05 1.31 -1.98
C PHE A 152 15.47 1.55 -1.48
N TYR A 153 15.94 0.60 -0.69
CA TYR A 153 17.29 0.59 -0.14
C TYR A 153 17.82 -0.84 -0.16
N VAL A 154 19.04 -1.01 -0.65
CA VAL A 154 19.73 -2.31 -0.70
C VAL A 154 20.87 -2.31 0.29
N ALA A 155 20.90 -3.32 1.16
CA ALA A 155 22.00 -3.56 2.07
C ALA A 155 22.18 -5.06 2.33
N LYS A 156 23.39 -5.54 2.33
CA LYS A 156 23.75 -6.95 2.62
C LYS A 156 22.92 -7.94 1.78
N GLY A 157 22.70 -7.62 0.50
CA GLY A 157 21.90 -8.44 -0.41
C GLY A 157 20.41 -8.49 -0.12
N ARG A 158 19.89 -7.56 0.69
CA ARG A 158 18.46 -7.42 1.03
C ARG A 158 17.91 -6.11 0.52
N LEU A 159 16.66 -6.16 0.04
CA LEU A 159 15.89 -5.02 -0.44
C LEU A 159 14.86 -4.62 0.62
N SER A 160 14.93 -3.37 1.05
CA SER A 160 13.94 -2.75 1.94
C SER A 160 13.20 -1.64 1.20
N CYS A 161 11.94 -1.38 1.59
CA CYS A 161 11.12 -0.32 1.03
C CYS A 161 10.64 0.61 2.14
N GLN A 162 10.74 1.92 1.93
CA GLN A 162 10.11 2.92 2.79
C GLN A 162 9.04 3.67 2.00
N LEU A 163 7.82 3.65 2.53
CA LEU A 163 6.67 4.41 2.02
C LEU A 163 6.47 5.67 2.85
N TYR A 164 6.23 6.81 2.21
CA TYR A 164 5.62 7.98 2.83
C TYR A 164 4.15 8.09 2.42
N GLN A 165 3.26 8.03 3.41
CA GLN A 165 1.82 8.20 3.26
C GLN A 165 1.38 9.47 3.98
N ARG A 166 0.92 10.49 3.21
CA ARG A 166 0.54 11.81 3.73
C ARG A 166 -0.73 11.79 4.57
N SER A 167 -1.65 10.89 4.24
CA SER A 167 -2.97 10.75 4.85
C SER A 167 -3.30 9.27 4.98
N ALA A 168 -3.57 8.81 6.19
CA ALA A 168 -3.64 7.38 6.49
C ALA A 168 -4.81 7.07 7.41
N ASP A 169 -5.92 6.56 6.83
CA ASP A 169 -6.97 5.89 7.60
C ASP A 169 -6.39 4.60 8.19
N ILE A 170 -6.11 4.63 9.49
CA ILE A 170 -5.44 3.52 10.17
C ILE A 170 -6.33 2.29 10.30
N PHE A 171 -7.66 2.42 10.24
CA PHE A 171 -8.54 1.28 10.41
C PHE A 171 -8.83 0.54 9.10
N LEU A 172 -9.19 1.22 8.02
CA LEU A 172 -9.52 0.60 6.73
C LEU A 172 -8.33 0.55 5.77
N GLY A 173 -7.66 1.67 5.53
CA GLY A 173 -6.65 1.80 4.47
C GLY A 173 -5.28 1.25 4.83
N VAL A 174 -4.73 1.61 5.99
CA VAL A 174 -3.35 1.25 6.39
C VAL A 174 -3.06 -0.25 6.33
N PRO A 175 -3.96 -1.16 6.78
CA PRO A 175 -3.72 -2.60 6.66
C PRO A 175 -3.51 -3.09 5.22
N PHE A 176 -4.25 -2.51 4.27
CA PHE A 176 -4.09 -2.78 2.83
C PHE A 176 -2.75 -2.26 2.32
N ASN A 177 -2.37 -1.03 2.69
CA ASN A 177 -1.13 -0.43 2.25
C ASN A 177 0.11 -1.17 2.79
N ILE A 178 0.09 -1.62 4.07
CA ILE A 178 1.16 -2.45 4.64
C ILE A 178 1.35 -3.72 3.81
N ALA A 179 0.28 -4.43 3.51
CA ALA A 179 0.33 -5.67 2.74
C ALA A 179 0.76 -5.41 1.28
N SER A 180 0.18 -4.40 0.61
CA SER A 180 0.47 -4.07 -0.78
C SER A 180 1.94 -3.72 -1.00
N TYR A 181 2.51 -2.81 -0.20
CA TYR A 181 3.92 -2.41 -0.34
C TYR A 181 4.90 -3.47 0.14
N SER A 182 4.51 -4.31 1.11
CA SER A 182 5.29 -5.50 1.45
C SER A 182 5.32 -6.48 0.29
N LEU A 183 4.19 -6.70 -0.38
CA LEU A 183 4.10 -7.55 -1.57
C LEU A 183 4.95 -7.01 -2.72
N LEU A 184 4.84 -5.70 -3.01
CA LEU A 184 5.70 -5.02 -3.99
C LEU A 184 7.19 -5.21 -3.66
N THR A 185 7.57 -5.15 -2.39
CA THR A 185 8.96 -5.36 -1.96
C THR A 185 9.43 -6.79 -2.24
N LEU A 186 8.57 -7.80 -1.99
CA LEU A 186 8.87 -9.20 -2.34
C LEU A 186 9.04 -9.39 -3.85
N MET A 187 8.14 -8.80 -4.66
CA MET A 187 8.17 -8.89 -6.12
C MET A 187 9.43 -8.25 -6.69
N VAL A 188 9.76 -7.02 -6.27
CA VAL A 188 10.97 -6.31 -6.74
C VAL A 188 12.23 -7.05 -6.28
N ALA A 189 12.27 -7.57 -5.05
CA ALA A 189 13.40 -8.37 -4.57
C ALA A 189 13.63 -9.59 -5.46
N GLN A 190 12.56 -10.35 -5.80
CA GLN A 190 12.66 -11.53 -6.65
C GLN A 190 13.21 -11.17 -8.04
N VAL A 191 12.63 -10.20 -8.75
CA VAL A 191 13.04 -9.89 -10.12
C VAL A 191 14.42 -9.22 -10.20
N THR A 192 14.94 -8.71 -9.09
CA THR A 192 16.29 -8.14 -9.01
C THR A 192 17.32 -9.09 -8.39
N GLY A 193 16.93 -10.32 -8.02
CA GLY A 193 17.80 -11.33 -7.41
C GLY A 193 18.24 -11.03 -5.97
N LEU A 194 17.50 -10.16 -5.28
CA LEU A 194 17.74 -9.78 -3.89
C LEU A 194 16.82 -10.57 -2.92
N LYS A 195 17.18 -10.58 -1.64
CA LYS A 195 16.31 -11.10 -0.56
C LYS A 195 15.47 -9.98 0.01
N PRO A 196 14.26 -10.25 0.51
CA PRO A 196 13.47 -9.26 1.23
C PRO A 196 14.19 -8.79 2.51
N GLY A 197 14.08 -7.49 2.80
CA GLY A 197 14.53 -6.83 4.02
C GLY A 197 13.35 -6.38 4.87
N GLU A 198 13.18 -5.08 5.03
CA GLU A 198 12.11 -4.45 5.80
C GLU A 198 11.14 -3.68 4.90
N PHE A 199 9.89 -3.62 5.31
CA PHE A 199 8.97 -2.57 4.91
C PHE A 199 8.87 -1.52 6.03
N ILE A 200 9.12 -0.26 5.68
CA ILE A 200 9.03 0.87 6.60
C ILE A 200 7.88 1.77 6.15
N HIS A 201 6.90 1.99 7.02
CA HIS A 201 5.75 2.83 6.74
C HIS A 201 5.87 4.12 7.53
N THR A 202 6.06 5.22 6.84
CA THR A 202 6.15 6.57 7.42
C THR A 202 4.86 7.32 7.12
N PHE A 203 4.22 7.80 8.16
CA PHE A 203 2.93 8.47 8.09
C PHE A 203 3.08 9.98 8.30
N GLY A 204 2.35 10.76 7.53
CA GLY A 204 2.05 12.16 7.82
C GLY A 204 0.89 12.24 8.82
N ASP A 205 -0.32 12.52 8.34
CA ASP A 205 -1.55 12.49 9.15
C ASP A 205 -2.05 11.04 9.25
N ALA A 206 -1.82 10.40 10.39
CA ALA A 206 -2.36 9.09 10.71
C ALA A 206 -3.61 9.27 11.57
N HIS A 207 -4.76 8.83 11.06
CA HIS A 207 -6.04 9.14 11.67
C HIS A 207 -6.98 7.93 11.77
N LEU A 208 -7.83 7.99 12.77
CA LEU A 208 -8.95 7.09 13.00
C LEU A 208 -10.23 7.91 12.92
N TYR A 209 -11.14 7.52 12.03
CA TYR A 209 -12.47 8.13 11.97
C TYR A 209 -13.26 7.91 13.26
N LEU A 210 -14.01 8.91 13.72
CA LEU A 210 -14.73 8.84 14.99
C LEU A 210 -15.78 7.70 15.01
N ASN A 211 -16.37 7.37 13.87
CA ASN A 211 -17.29 6.24 13.71
C ASN A 211 -16.60 4.86 13.71
N HIS A 212 -15.25 4.79 13.77
CA HIS A 212 -14.48 3.56 13.85
C HIS A 212 -13.85 3.29 15.22
N ILE A 213 -14.08 4.15 16.22
CA ILE A 213 -13.44 4.03 17.55
C ILE A 213 -13.78 2.70 18.23
N GLU A 214 -15.06 2.30 18.22
CA GLU A 214 -15.49 1.04 18.85
C GLU A 214 -14.91 -0.19 18.10
N GLN A 215 -14.85 -0.13 16.78
CA GLN A 215 -14.22 -1.17 15.95
C GLN A 215 -12.71 -1.29 16.23
N ALA A 216 -12.03 -0.15 16.41
CA ALA A 216 -10.62 -0.12 16.78
C ALA A 216 -10.37 -0.73 18.17
N ARG A 217 -11.19 -0.38 19.16
CA ARG A 217 -11.14 -0.97 20.51
C ARG A 217 -11.38 -2.48 20.48
N LEU A 218 -12.40 -2.93 19.73
CA LEU A 218 -12.66 -4.35 19.53
C LEU A 218 -11.46 -5.07 18.90
N GLN A 219 -10.82 -4.45 17.91
CA GLN A 219 -9.65 -5.02 17.26
C GLN A 219 -8.44 -5.10 18.18
N LEU A 220 -8.19 -4.09 19.00
CA LEU A 220 -7.12 -4.07 19.99
C LEU A 220 -7.27 -5.13 21.08
N ALA A 221 -8.50 -5.51 21.42
CA ALA A 221 -8.78 -6.58 22.36
C ALA A 221 -8.42 -7.99 21.84
N ARG A 222 -8.12 -8.13 20.55
CA ARG A 222 -7.81 -9.42 19.92
C ARG A 222 -6.30 -9.67 19.89
N PRO A 223 -5.81 -10.81 20.43
CA PRO A 223 -4.39 -11.14 20.32
C PRO A 223 -3.98 -11.36 18.85
N PRO A 224 -2.82 -10.82 18.42
CA PRO A 224 -2.30 -11.13 17.09
C PRO A 224 -1.97 -12.62 16.98
N LEU A 225 -2.28 -13.22 15.82
CA LEU A 225 -1.92 -14.58 15.47
C LEU A 225 -0.60 -14.60 14.70
N ARG A 226 -0.12 -15.81 14.39
CA ARG A 226 1.11 -16.00 13.59
C ARG A 226 0.97 -15.33 12.22
N LEU A 227 2.04 -14.69 11.75
CA LEU A 227 2.08 -14.12 10.41
C LEU A 227 2.07 -15.24 9.36
N PRO A 228 1.34 -15.05 8.25
CA PRO A 228 1.40 -15.95 7.10
C PRO A 228 2.70 -15.79 6.34
N ILE A 229 2.91 -16.69 5.38
CA ILE A 229 4.01 -16.63 4.43
C ILE A 229 3.42 -16.42 3.03
N VAL A 230 3.94 -15.43 2.31
CA VAL A 230 3.67 -15.26 0.87
C VAL A 230 4.80 -15.92 0.09
N ARG A 231 4.44 -16.75 -0.87
CA ARG A 231 5.35 -17.30 -1.87
C ARG A 231 4.97 -16.77 -3.24
N LEU A 232 5.97 -16.31 -3.95
CA LEU A 232 5.84 -15.91 -5.35
C LEU A 232 6.27 -17.06 -6.25
N ASN A 233 5.65 -17.19 -7.42
CA ASN A 233 6.08 -18.15 -8.44
C ASN A 233 7.54 -17.83 -8.85
N PRO A 234 8.52 -18.72 -8.57
CA PRO A 234 9.93 -18.43 -8.80
C PRO A 234 10.31 -18.34 -10.28
N ARG A 235 9.41 -18.73 -11.19
CA ARG A 235 9.61 -18.64 -12.64
C ARG A 235 9.42 -17.22 -13.17
N VAL A 236 8.72 -16.36 -12.43
CA VAL A 236 8.47 -14.98 -12.84
C VAL A 236 9.73 -14.15 -12.57
N GLN A 237 10.33 -13.61 -13.63
CA GLN A 237 11.58 -12.83 -13.61
C GLN A 237 11.39 -11.40 -14.11
N ASP A 238 10.17 -11.05 -14.49
CA ASP A 238 9.77 -9.71 -14.91
C ASP A 238 8.60 -9.24 -14.03
N LEU A 239 8.69 -8.00 -13.57
CA LEU A 239 7.68 -7.41 -12.68
C LEU A 239 6.30 -7.33 -13.37
N ASP A 240 6.29 -7.07 -14.68
CA ASP A 240 5.09 -6.93 -15.49
C ASP A 240 4.45 -8.29 -15.86
N ALA A 241 5.17 -9.38 -15.61
CA ALA A 241 4.69 -10.74 -15.90
C ALA A 241 3.88 -11.37 -14.77
N PHE A 242 3.89 -10.79 -13.56
CA PHE A 242 3.10 -11.33 -12.45
C PHE A 242 1.61 -11.33 -12.74
N ARG A 243 0.95 -12.42 -12.36
CA ARG A 243 -0.51 -12.60 -12.38
C ARG A 243 -0.98 -13.04 -11.00
N PHE A 244 -2.27 -12.97 -10.75
CA PHE A 244 -2.85 -13.33 -9.44
C PHE A 244 -2.46 -14.75 -8.99
N GLU A 245 -2.37 -15.69 -9.91
CA GLU A 245 -2.03 -17.10 -9.66
C GLU A 245 -0.57 -17.31 -9.24
N ASP A 246 0.29 -16.30 -9.41
CA ASP A 246 1.69 -16.35 -9.01
C ASP A 246 1.91 -16.08 -7.50
N PHE A 247 0.83 -15.75 -6.78
CA PHE A 247 0.86 -15.49 -5.35
C PHE A 247 0.20 -16.63 -4.57
N THR A 248 0.98 -17.26 -3.68
CA THR A 248 0.46 -18.25 -2.74
C THR A 248 0.59 -17.70 -1.32
N LEU A 249 -0.52 -17.76 -0.57
CA LEU A 249 -0.57 -17.32 0.83
C LEU A 249 -0.74 -18.55 1.72
N ASP A 250 0.30 -18.88 2.48
CA ASP A 250 0.33 -20.04 3.36
C ASP A 250 0.08 -19.63 4.82
N GLY A 251 -0.79 -20.37 5.50
CA GLY A 251 -1.00 -20.25 6.96
C GLY A 251 -1.67 -18.93 7.38
N TYR A 252 -2.50 -18.31 6.54
CA TYR A 252 -3.24 -17.12 6.95
C TYR A 252 -4.45 -17.48 7.81
N GLU A 253 -4.28 -17.28 9.12
CA GLU A 253 -5.34 -17.33 10.11
C GLU A 253 -5.58 -15.92 10.65
N ALA A 254 -6.83 -15.52 10.79
CA ALA A 254 -7.21 -14.20 11.26
C ALA A 254 -8.51 -14.26 12.06
N HIS A 255 -8.64 -13.36 13.02
CA HIS A 255 -9.94 -13.10 13.65
C HIS A 255 -10.96 -12.64 12.62
N PRO A 256 -12.25 -12.83 12.88
CA PRO A 256 -13.32 -12.43 11.95
C PRO A 256 -13.19 -10.96 11.51
N HIS A 257 -13.65 -10.69 10.29
CA HIS A 257 -13.75 -9.33 9.78
C HIS A 257 -14.53 -8.41 10.74
N ILE A 258 -14.11 -7.16 10.84
CA ILE A 258 -14.82 -6.11 11.57
C ILE A 258 -15.35 -5.14 10.52
N LYS A 259 -16.67 -5.06 10.40
CA LYS A 259 -17.33 -4.16 9.45
C LYS A 259 -17.18 -2.71 9.92
N ALA A 260 -16.85 -1.82 8.99
CA ALA A 260 -16.84 -0.38 9.18
C ALA A 260 -17.27 0.31 7.88
N GLU A 261 -17.85 1.48 8.00
CA GLU A 261 -18.30 2.28 6.85
C GLU A 261 -17.16 3.11 6.30
N VAL A 262 -17.06 3.19 4.98
CA VAL A 262 -16.08 4.08 4.33
C VAL A 262 -16.56 5.52 4.49
N SER A 263 -15.66 6.42 4.91
CA SER A 263 -15.95 7.85 4.97
C SER A 263 -15.48 8.50 3.66
N VAL A 264 -16.41 8.97 2.85
CA VAL A 264 -16.22 9.55 1.49
C VAL A 264 -16.56 11.01 1.43
#